data_8c153348bf6d32fccdbc155562d0905d
#
_entry.id   8c153348bf6d32fccdbc155562d0905d
#
_cell.length_a   1.000
_cell.length_b   1.000
_cell.length_c   1.000
_cell.angle_alpha   90.00
_cell.angle_beta   90.00
_cell.angle_gamma   90.00
#
_symmetry.space_group_name_H-M   'P 1'
#
loop_
_entity.id
_entity.type
_entity.pdbx_description
1 polymer ?
#
loop_
_entity_poly.entity_id
_entity_poly.type
_entity_poly.pdbx_seq_one_letter_code
_entity_poly.pdbx_strand_id
1 'polypeptide(L)'
;MTDHSSDKKPTQADLDSIALQLGRTPRDVHEISSRCPCGKPAVVATPPRLSDGTPFPTFYYATCPRLTGAISTLETTGMMAEMEERLATDPDLAAAYQKAHEQYLAARNALGMDVPEVDGITAGGMPTRVKCLHSLVAHALSAGPGVNPFGDEALAALPKWWEGESCE
;
A
#
# COMPACT_ATOMS: atom_id res chain seq x y z
N MET A 1 3.72 -19.51 19.68
CA MET A 1 4.09 -18.27 18.96
C MET A 1 4.58 -18.67 17.59
N THR A 2 3.74 -18.53 16.59
CA THR A 2 4.17 -18.69 15.21
C THR A 2 4.87 -17.39 14.80
N ASP A 3 6.15 -17.52 14.49
CA ASP A 3 6.96 -16.42 13.96
C ASP A 3 6.44 -16.04 12.57
N HIS A 4 5.60 -15.01 12.50
CA HIS A 4 5.08 -14.50 11.23
C HIS A 4 6.12 -13.74 10.39
N SER A 5 7.36 -13.63 10.88
CA SER A 5 8.40 -12.90 10.15
C SER A 5 8.91 -13.68 8.93
N SER A 6 8.84 -15.02 8.96
CA SER A 6 9.31 -15.84 7.85
C SER A 6 8.38 -15.80 6.63
N ASP A 7 7.08 -15.55 6.84
CA ASP A 7 6.09 -15.52 5.73
C ASP A 7 6.13 -14.23 4.93
N LYS A 8 6.78 -13.18 5.44
CA LYS A 8 6.91 -11.89 4.78
C LYS A 8 8.12 -11.80 3.86
N LYS A 9 9.15 -12.60 4.12
CA LYS A 9 10.34 -12.61 3.28
C LYS A 9 9.99 -13.15 1.88
N PRO A 10 10.28 -12.41 0.79
CA PRO A 10 9.95 -12.89 -0.55
C PRO A 10 10.74 -14.13 -0.91
N THR A 11 10.04 -15.15 -1.41
CA THR A 11 10.63 -16.33 -2.03
C THR A 11 10.90 -16.06 -3.51
N GLN A 12 11.65 -16.94 -4.17
CA GLN A 12 11.85 -16.82 -5.61
C GLN A 12 10.50 -16.92 -6.36
N ALA A 13 9.60 -17.79 -5.89
CA ALA A 13 8.26 -17.92 -6.47
C ALA A 13 7.45 -16.61 -6.32
N ASP A 14 7.59 -15.91 -5.20
CA ASP A 14 6.96 -14.59 -5.00
C ASP A 14 7.52 -13.56 -6.00
N LEU A 15 8.83 -13.51 -6.17
CA LEU A 15 9.47 -12.59 -7.11
C LEU A 15 9.05 -12.87 -8.55
N ASP A 16 8.94 -14.14 -8.92
CA ASP A 16 8.45 -14.56 -10.23
C ASP A 16 7.00 -14.14 -10.46
N SER A 17 6.14 -14.33 -9.45
CA SER A 17 4.75 -13.86 -9.49
C SER A 17 4.65 -12.35 -9.65
N ILE A 18 5.44 -11.60 -8.88
CA ILE A 18 5.47 -10.13 -8.97
C ILE A 18 5.94 -9.67 -10.36
N ALA A 19 6.94 -10.34 -10.94
CA ALA A 19 7.39 -10.04 -12.29
C ALA A 19 6.27 -10.21 -13.32
N LEU A 20 5.47 -11.28 -13.19
CA LEU A 20 4.30 -11.50 -14.04
C LEU A 20 3.23 -10.43 -13.80
N GLN A 21 2.93 -10.12 -12.55
CA GLN A 21 1.94 -9.11 -12.17
C GLN A 21 2.28 -7.72 -12.72
N LEU A 22 3.55 -7.33 -12.67
CA LEU A 22 4.02 -6.02 -13.10
C LEU A 22 4.37 -5.95 -14.60
N GLY A 23 4.56 -7.11 -15.26
CA GLY A 23 5.06 -7.17 -16.64
C GLY A 23 6.54 -6.79 -16.77
N ARG A 24 7.28 -6.79 -15.67
CA ARG A 24 8.72 -6.46 -15.61
C ARG A 24 9.34 -7.05 -14.35
N THR A 25 10.64 -7.18 -14.34
CA THR A 25 11.37 -7.60 -13.14
C THR A 25 11.18 -6.55 -12.03
N PRO A 26 10.76 -6.97 -10.82
CA PRO A 26 10.65 -6.04 -9.70
C PRO A 26 12.04 -5.54 -9.29
N ARG A 27 12.11 -4.27 -8.90
CA ARG A 27 13.40 -3.65 -8.56
C ARG A 27 13.90 -4.07 -7.18
N ASP A 28 13.17 -3.74 -6.15
CA ASP A 28 13.64 -3.90 -4.78
C ASP A 28 12.45 -4.30 -3.89
N VAL A 29 12.26 -5.59 -3.71
CA VAL A 29 11.20 -6.11 -2.85
C VAL A 29 11.82 -6.43 -1.49
N HIS A 30 11.49 -5.62 -0.48
CA HIS A 30 11.95 -5.83 0.89
C HIS A 30 11.17 -6.96 1.56
N GLU A 31 9.84 -6.92 1.45
CA GLU A 31 8.96 -7.95 2.00
C GLU A 31 7.63 -8.02 1.23
N ILE A 32 6.94 -9.15 1.37
CA ILE A 32 5.54 -9.27 0.98
C ILE A 32 4.71 -8.79 2.16
N SER A 33 4.21 -7.57 2.10
CA SER A 33 3.49 -6.96 3.23
C SER A 33 2.03 -7.41 3.32
N SER A 34 1.45 -7.87 2.21
CA SER A 34 0.11 -8.45 2.19
C SER A 34 -0.02 -9.45 1.05
N ARG A 35 -0.73 -10.55 1.33
CA ARG A 35 -1.06 -11.57 0.31
C ARG A 35 -2.53 -11.50 -0.04
N CYS A 36 -2.81 -11.72 -1.32
CA CYS A 36 -4.15 -11.95 -1.80
C CYS A 36 -4.70 -13.25 -1.19
N PRO A 37 -6.03 -13.37 -0.97
CA PRO A 37 -6.63 -14.65 -0.57
C PRO A 37 -6.31 -15.83 -1.50
N CYS A 38 -5.92 -15.57 -2.74
CA CYS A 38 -5.44 -16.60 -3.68
C CYS A 38 -4.01 -17.11 -3.34
N GLY A 39 -3.33 -16.52 -2.37
CA GLY A 39 -1.96 -16.87 -1.95
C GLY A 39 -0.84 -16.09 -2.64
N LYS A 40 -1.12 -15.41 -3.75
CA LYS A 40 -0.13 -14.60 -4.46
C LYS A 40 0.14 -13.28 -3.74
N PRO A 41 1.29 -12.63 -3.97
CA PRO A 41 1.54 -11.29 -3.44
C PRO A 41 0.46 -10.30 -3.89
N ALA A 42 0.01 -9.46 -2.97
CA ALA A 42 -0.92 -8.36 -3.27
C ALA A 42 -0.25 -7.00 -3.09
N VAL A 43 0.55 -6.85 -2.03
CA VAL A 43 1.28 -5.64 -1.71
C VAL A 43 2.69 -6.01 -1.27
N VAL A 44 3.67 -5.25 -1.74
CA VAL A 44 5.07 -5.38 -1.33
C VAL A 44 5.53 -4.13 -0.59
N ALA A 45 6.49 -4.29 0.31
CA ALA A 45 7.22 -3.17 0.90
C ALA A 45 8.49 -2.93 0.11
N THR A 46 8.76 -1.68 -0.21
CA THR A 46 9.89 -1.24 -1.03
C THR A 46 10.79 -0.31 -0.20
N PRO A 47 12.11 -0.48 -0.18
CA PRO A 47 12.98 0.43 0.56
C PRO A 47 12.87 1.88 0.07
N PRO A 48 13.09 2.87 0.95
CA PRO A 48 12.97 4.29 0.58
C PRO A 48 14.08 4.78 -0.36
N ARG A 49 15.15 4.01 -0.50
CA ARG A 49 16.16 4.19 -1.54
C ARG A 49 16.32 2.88 -2.29
N LEU A 50 16.09 2.92 -3.59
CA LEU A 50 16.24 1.75 -4.45
C LEU A 50 17.73 1.43 -4.68
N SER A 51 18.01 0.23 -5.15
CA SER A 51 19.39 -0.24 -5.41
C SER A 51 20.13 0.62 -6.46
N ASP A 52 19.40 1.28 -7.34
CA ASP A 52 19.95 2.23 -8.32
C ASP A 52 20.20 3.63 -7.75
N GLY A 53 19.94 3.85 -6.47
CA GLY A 53 20.10 5.13 -5.79
C GLY A 53 18.87 6.06 -5.82
N THR A 54 17.79 5.68 -6.51
CA THR A 54 16.60 6.49 -6.63
C THR A 54 15.85 6.56 -5.29
N PRO A 55 15.54 7.77 -4.77
CA PRO A 55 14.64 7.92 -3.64
C PRO A 55 13.22 7.49 -4.03
N PHE A 56 12.56 6.72 -3.16
CA PHE A 56 11.24 6.18 -3.44
C PHE A 56 10.35 6.29 -2.20
N PRO A 57 9.43 7.27 -2.15
CA PRO A 57 8.60 7.51 -0.95
C PRO A 57 7.53 6.45 -0.72
N THR A 58 7.08 5.76 -1.76
CA THR A 58 6.02 4.76 -1.66
C THR A 58 6.55 3.46 -1.05
N PHE A 59 6.34 3.30 0.24
CA PHE A 59 6.80 2.12 0.99
C PHE A 59 5.97 0.88 0.65
N TYR A 60 4.64 1.00 0.67
CA TYR A 60 3.73 -0.08 0.31
C TYR A 60 3.22 0.09 -1.12
N TYR A 61 3.48 -0.91 -1.95
CA TYR A 61 3.17 -0.89 -3.38
C TYR A 61 2.30 -2.09 -3.76
N ALA A 62 1.09 -1.84 -4.28
CA ALA A 62 0.18 -2.87 -4.74
C ALA A 62 0.66 -3.45 -6.08
N THR A 63 0.78 -4.77 -6.17
CA THR A 63 1.29 -5.48 -7.36
C THR A 63 0.24 -6.33 -8.05
N CYS A 64 -0.77 -6.81 -7.34
CA CYS A 64 -1.81 -7.67 -7.91
C CYS A 64 -2.64 -6.90 -8.94
N PRO A 65 -2.67 -7.32 -10.23
CA PRO A 65 -3.36 -6.58 -11.28
C PRO A 65 -4.88 -6.57 -11.12
N ARG A 66 -5.45 -7.57 -10.50
CA ARG A 66 -6.89 -7.61 -10.21
C ARG A 66 -7.26 -6.61 -9.12
N LEU A 67 -6.44 -6.52 -8.09
CA LEU A 67 -6.59 -5.52 -7.04
C LEU A 67 -6.41 -4.10 -7.60
N THR A 68 -5.33 -3.85 -8.32
CA THR A 68 -5.05 -2.52 -8.87
C THR A 68 -6.10 -2.10 -9.91
N GLY A 69 -6.60 -3.02 -10.71
CA GLY A 69 -7.68 -2.78 -11.65
C GLY A 69 -8.99 -2.39 -10.95
N ALA A 70 -9.34 -3.09 -9.88
CA ALA A 70 -10.52 -2.77 -9.07
C ALA A 70 -10.39 -1.41 -8.40
N ILE A 71 -9.20 -1.08 -7.87
CA ILE A 71 -8.93 0.25 -7.28
C ILE A 71 -9.04 1.34 -8.34
N SER A 72 -8.50 1.12 -9.54
CA SER A 72 -8.59 2.09 -10.65
C SER A 72 -10.04 2.40 -11.01
N THR A 73 -10.91 1.39 -11.03
CA THR A 73 -12.35 1.58 -11.23
C THR A 73 -12.95 2.42 -10.10
N LEU A 74 -12.59 2.13 -8.85
CA LEU A 74 -13.06 2.88 -7.68
C LEU A 74 -12.65 4.34 -7.72
N GLU A 75 -11.44 4.64 -8.21
CA GLU A 75 -10.95 6.03 -8.35
C GLU A 75 -11.75 6.86 -9.35
N THR A 76 -12.56 6.24 -10.21
CA THR A 76 -13.42 6.96 -11.16
C THR A 76 -14.78 7.36 -10.57
N THR A 77 -15.11 6.94 -9.35
CA THR A 77 -16.44 7.10 -8.74
C THR A 77 -16.67 8.43 -8.03
N GLY A 78 -15.65 9.28 -7.92
CA GLY A 78 -15.74 10.52 -7.12
C GLY A 78 -15.47 10.31 -5.62
N MET A 79 -15.15 9.10 -5.19
CA MET A 79 -14.90 8.77 -3.78
C MET A 79 -13.78 9.64 -3.17
N MET A 80 -12.70 9.90 -3.90
CA MET A 80 -11.58 10.70 -3.40
C MET A 80 -11.99 12.15 -3.11
N ALA A 81 -12.82 12.75 -3.96
CA ALA A 81 -13.32 14.10 -3.75
C ALA A 81 -14.20 14.18 -2.49
N GLU A 82 -15.07 13.19 -2.29
CA GLU A 82 -15.89 13.09 -1.09
C GLU A 82 -15.03 12.89 0.17
N MET A 83 -14.00 12.06 0.09
CA MET A 83 -13.05 11.87 1.19
C MET A 83 -12.33 13.17 1.55
N GLU A 84 -11.89 13.95 0.56
CA GLU A 84 -11.25 15.25 0.79
C GLU A 84 -12.20 16.25 1.45
N GLU A 85 -13.47 16.27 1.07
CA GLU A 85 -14.48 17.11 1.72
C GLU A 85 -14.64 16.75 3.20
N ARG A 86 -14.76 15.47 3.50
CA ARG A 86 -14.87 15.00 4.88
C ARG A 86 -13.60 15.28 5.69
N LEU A 87 -12.44 15.14 5.07
CA LEU A 87 -11.16 15.45 5.70
C LEU A 87 -11.07 16.92 6.12
N ALA A 88 -11.62 17.82 5.33
CA ALA A 88 -11.64 19.25 5.59
C ALA A 88 -12.62 19.67 6.69
N THR A 89 -13.65 18.87 6.95
CA THR A 89 -14.76 19.23 7.86
C THR A 89 -14.88 18.38 9.11
N ASP A 90 -14.19 17.26 9.17
CA ASP A 90 -14.22 16.31 10.31
C ASP A 90 -12.86 16.26 11.00
N PRO A 91 -12.71 16.95 12.15
CA PRO A 91 -11.42 16.96 12.87
C PRO A 91 -10.97 15.58 13.39
N ASP A 92 -11.91 14.72 13.76
CA ASP A 92 -11.59 13.38 14.28
C ASP A 92 -11.05 12.50 13.14
N LEU A 93 -11.65 12.60 11.96
CA LEU A 93 -11.16 11.93 10.76
C LEU A 93 -9.77 12.45 10.35
N ALA A 94 -9.58 13.76 10.39
CA ALA A 94 -8.28 14.37 10.11
C ALA A 94 -7.20 13.88 11.08
N ALA A 95 -7.52 13.77 12.37
CA ALA A 95 -6.60 13.24 13.38
C ALA A 95 -6.27 11.76 13.14
N ALA A 96 -7.25 10.95 12.76
CA ALA A 96 -7.05 9.54 12.43
C ALA A 96 -6.16 9.38 11.17
N TYR A 97 -6.36 10.22 10.18
CA TYR A 97 -5.57 10.21 8.96
C TYR A 97 -4.12 10.67 9.20
N GLN A 98 -3.93 11.64 10.09
CA GLN A 98 -2.60 12.05 10.56
C GLN A 98 -1.87 10.89 11.24
N LYS A 99 -2.54 10.11 12.07
CA LYS A 99 -1.97 8.91 12.70
C LYS A 99 -1.59 7.85 11.67
N ALA A 100 -2.38 7.69 10.61
CA ALA A 100 -2.04 6.79 9.51
C ALA A 100 -0.73 7.21 8.83
N HIS A 101 -0.57 8.51 8.58
CA HIS A 101 0.65 9.09 8.04
C HIS A 101 1.86 8.79 8.93
N GLU A 102 1.73 9.00 10.23
CA GLU A 102 2.79 8.75 11.20
C GLU A 102 3.15 7.26 11.28
N GLN A 103 2.17 6.38 11.24
CA GLN A 103 2.40 4.92 11.22
C GLN A 103 3.15 4.49 9.95
N TYR A 104 2.79 5.05 8.80
CA TYR A 104 3.48 4.80 7.54
C TYR A 104 4.96 5.21 7.61
N LEU A 105 5.24 6.39 8.14
CA LEU A 105 6.61 6.87 8.37
C LEU A 105 7.37 5.94 9.31
N ALA A 106 6.76 5.56 10.43
CA ALA A 106 7.39 4.67 11.41
C ALA A 106 7.73 3.31 10.81
N ALA A 107 6.82 2.73 10.02
CA ALA A 107 7.04 1.45 9.35
C ALA A 107 8.20 1.52 8.35
N ARG A 108 8.25 2.58 7.55
CA ARG A 108 9.35 2.80 6.59
C ARG A 108 10.67 3.06 7.29
N ASN A 109 10.68 3.90 8.32
CA ASN A 109 11.88 4.26 9.06
C ASN A 109 12.45 3.08 9.87
N ALA A 110 11.64 2.07 10.17
CA ALA A 110 12.08 0.86 10.83
C ALA A 110 13.12 0.06 10.02
N LEU A 111 13.23 0.33 8.71
CA LEU A 111 14.29 -0.25 7.87
C LEU A 111 15.68 0.31 8.21
N GLY A 112 15.76 1.42 8.95
CA GLY A 112 17.04 2.02 9.36
C GLY A 112 17.80 2.74 8.25
N MET A 113 17.14 3.04 7.14
CA MET A 113 17.75 3.79 6.04
C MET A 113 17.50 5.29 6.20
N ASP A 114 18.55 6.08 6.06
CA ASP A 114 18.47 7.55 6.06
C ASP A 114 18.35 8.02 4.60
N VAL A 115 17.16 8.52 4.25
CA VAL A 115 16.86 9.03 2.90
C VAL A 115 16.20 10.40 3.04
N PRO A 116 16.99 11.48 3.17
CA PRO A 116 16.46 12.81 3.45
C PRO A 116 15.51 13.32 2.34
N GLU A 117 15.63 12.86 1.11
CA GLU A 117 14.78 13.26 0.00
C GLU A 117 13.29 12.86 0.18
N VAL A 118 13.01 11.85 0.99
CA VAL A 118 11.63 11.39 1.28
C VAL A 118 11.21 11.65 2.72
N ASP A 119 12.02 12.37 3.48
CA ASP A 119 11.78 12.63 4.89
C ASP A 119 10.43 13.34 5.10
N GLY A 120 9.60 12.80 5.97
CA GLY A 120 8.26 13.32 6.23
C GLY A 120 7.24 13.12 5.09
N ILE A 121 7.64 12.58 3.95
CA ILE A 121 6.77 12.32 2.80
C ILE A 121 6.32 10.87 2.82
N THR A 122 5.00 10.65 2.68
CA THR A 122 4.42 9.32 2.56
C THR A 122 3.83 9.11 1.17
N ALA A 123 2.60 8.63 1.09
CA ALA A 123 1.97 8.32 -0.19
C ALA A 123 0.47 8.63 -0.13
N GLY A 124 -0.18 8.64 -1.29
CA GLY A 124 -1.62 8.80 -1.41
C GLY A 124 -2.17 10.17 -1.07
N GLY A 125 -1.31 11.14 -0.79
CA GLY A 125 -1.68 12.49 -0.36
C GLY A 125 -1.72 12.69 1.15
N MET A 126 -1.37 11.66 1.94
CA MET A 126 -1.33 11.77 3.42
C MET A 126 -0.37 12.88 3.87
N PRO A 127 -0.66 13.59 4.95
CA PRO A 127 -1.87 13.49 5.78
C PRO A 127 -3.00 14.46 5.41
N THR A 128 -2.83 15.31 4.38
CA THR A 128 -3.73 16.46 4.13
C THR A 128 -4.59 16.32 2.87
N ARG A 129 -4.27 15.37 2.02
CA ARG A 129 -4.97 15.16 0.75
C ARG A 129 -5.32 13.68 0.54
N VAL A 130 -6.24 13.43 -0.37
CA VAL A 130 -6.57 12.09 -0.88
C VAL A 130 -6.34 12.08 -2.38
N LYS A 131 -5.17 11.62 -2.79
CA LYS A 131 -4.72 11.68 -4.20
C LYS A 131 -4.66 10.33 -4.90
N CYS A 132 -4.55 9.23 -4.13
CA CYS A 132 -4.34 7.92 -4.72
C CYS A 132 -4.88 6.83 -3.80
N LEU A 133 -5.95 6.17 -4.20
CA LEU A 133 -6.51 5.04 -3.43
C LEU A 133 -5.61 3.80 -3.47
N HIS A 134 -4.78 3.63 -4.52
CA HIS A 134 -3.82 2.52 -4.57
C HIS A 134 -2.90 2.51 -3.36
N SER A 135 -2.31 3.66 -3.03
CA SER A 135 -1.42 3.78 -1.87
C SER A 135 -2.16 3.58 -0.55
N LEU A 136 -3.37 4.12 -0.42
CA LEU A 136 -4.15 4.01 0.82
C LEU A 136 -4.65 2.59 1.06
N VAL A 137 -5.10 1.90 0.02
CA VAL A 137 -5.49 0.48 0.11
C VAL A 137 -4.28 -0.40 0.41
N ALA A 138 -3.16 -0.16 -0.24
CA ALA A 138 -1.92 -0.89 0.04
C ALA A 138 -1.50 -0.73 1.50
N HIS A 139 -1.61 0.47 2.06
CA HIS A 139 -1.35 0.73 3.47
C HIS A 139 -2.33 -0.02 4.38
N ALA A 140 -3.63 0.06 4.09
CA ALA A 140 -4.65 -0.63 4.88
C ALA A 140 -4.45 -2.15 4.91
N LEU A 141 -4.16 -2.76 3.75
CA LEU A 141 -3.88 -4.20 3.67
C LEU A 141 -2.62 -4.59 4.44
N SER A 142 -1.60 -3.75 4.44
CA SER A 142 -0.31 -4.04 5.07
C SER A 142 -0.33 -3.82 6.58
N ALA A 143 -0.96 -2.75 7.04
CA ALA A 143 -1.01 -2.36 8.46
C ALA A 143 -2.16 -3.02 9.23
N GLY A 144 -3.18 -3.49 8.53
CA GLY A 144 -4.39 -4.05 9.13
C GLY A 144 -5.49 -3.02 9.41
N PRO A 145 -6.69 -3.51 9.80
CA PRO A 145 -7.84 -2.65 10.04
C PRO A 145 -7.58 -1.64 11.17
N GLY A 146 -8.17 -0.45 11.04
CA GLY A 146 -8.13 0.58 12.07
C GLY A 146 -6.94 1.53 12.00
N VAL A 147 -6.03 1.36 11.04
CA VAL A 147 -4.85 2.22 10.88
C VAL A 147 -5.11 3.35 9.89
N ASN A 148 -5.53 3.03 8.67
CA ASN A 148 -5.80 4.03 7.64
C ASN A 148 -7.30 4.11 7.37
N PRO A 149 -8.01 5.16 7.84
CA PRO A 149 -9.47 5.22 7.72
C PRO A 149 -9.96 5.26 6.28
N PHE A 150 -9.29 5.97 5.40
CA PHE A 150 -9.66 6.03 3.99
C PHE A 150 -9.27 4.77 3.23
N GLY A 151 -8.13 4.18 3.58
CA GLY A 151 -7.72 2.90 3.03
C GLY A 151 -8.71 1.78 3.40
N ASP A 152 -9.15 1.73 4.65
CA ASP A 152 -10.15 0.78 5.13
C ASP A 152 -11.49 0.96 4.41
N GLU A 153 -11.92 2.21 4.23
CA GLU A 153 -13.17 2.53 3.55
C GLU A 153 -13.13 2.14 2.07
N ALA A 154 -12.04 2.47 1.38
CA ALA A 154 -11.84 2.08 0.00
C ALA A 154 -11.78 0.55 -0.15
N LEU A 155 -11.06 -0.13 0.73
CA LEU A 155 -10.98 -1.59 0.74
C LEU A 155 -12.35 -2.25 0.91
N ALA A 156 -13.20 -1.70 1.79
CA ALA A 156 -14.56 -2.19 2.00
C ALA A 156 -15.46 -1.98 0.77
N ALA A 157 -15.16 -1.00 -0.08
CA ALA A 157 -15.92 -0.71 -1.29
C ALA A 157 -15.47 -1.55 -2.49
N LEU A 158 -14.34 -2.27 -2.40
CA LEU A 158 -13.84 -3.11 -3.48
C LEU A 158 -14.64 -4.41 -3.58
N PRO A 159 -14.82 -4.95 -4.82
CA PRO A 159 -15.32 -6.30 -4.98
C PRO A 159 -14.30 -7.33 -4.48
N LYS A 160 -14.69 -8.59 -4.44
CA LYS A 160 -13.76 -9.70 -4.18
C LYS A 160 -12.89 -9.94 -5.42
N TRP A 161 -11.87 -9.14 -5.59
CA TRP A 161 -11.00 -9.14 -6.78
C TRP A 161 -10.25 -10.46 -7.00
N TRP A 162 -10.14 -11.27 -5.97
CA TRP A 162 -9.43 -12.56 -5.98
C TRP A 162 -10.28 -13.73 -6.48
N GLU A 163 -11.59 -13.54 -6.65
CA GLU A 163 -12.48 -14.57 -7.16
C GLU A 163 -12.37 -14.68 -8.68
N GLY A 164 -12.29 -15.91 -9.19
CA GLY A 164 -12.26 -16.22 -10.61
C GLY A 164 -10.86 -16.50 -11.12
N GLU A 165 -10.31 -15.59 -11.91
CA GLU A 165 -9.02 -15.79 -12.59
C GLU A 165 -7.81 -15.54 -11.69
N SER A 166 -6.63 -15.93 -12.18
CA SER A 166 -5.35 -15.73 -11.50
C SER A 166 -5.05 -14.24 -11.21
N CYS A 167 -4.36 -13.99 -10.11
CA CYS A 167 -3.84 -12.69 -9.72
C CYS A 167 -2.44 -12.40 -10.32
N GLU A 168 -2.07 -13.06 -11.41
CA GLU A 168 -0.84 -12.86 -12.17
C GLU A 168 -1.09 -12.28 -13.55
#